data_5783c23526b734212545591350c08dfd
#
_entry.id   5783c23526b734212545591350c08dfd
#
_cell.length_a   1.000
_cell.length_b   1.000
_cell.length_c   1.000
_cell.angle_alpha   90.00
_cell.angle_beta   90.00
_cell.angle_gamma   90.00
#
_symmetry.space_group_name_H-M   'P 1'
#
loop_
_entity.id
_entity.type
_entity.pdbx_description
1 polymer ?
#
loop_
_entity_poly.entity_id
_entity_poly.type
_entity_poly.pdbx_seq_one_letter_code
_entity_poly.pdbx_strand_id
1 'polypeptide(L)'
;MAITLQTMITETADYIKADTDDDDFSAVEARLISAINEAKNIIAQRTRLTTSENVTLDNNSCFGVSALTKPFWGLVSVKYSDGDVYTSEQNGLIWCNASPLETVAVEYEYIPADMTAATDAYPFPASVSWRLLCYYAAARYYEIKGTSTSLDKMRYWKNEFETGVNALKGGSKMARRRIKATYNYGDCE
;
A
#
# COMPACT_ATOMS: atom_id res chain seq x y z
N MET A 1 -19.67 -9.52 6.87
CA MET A 1 -19.12 -10.43 5.86
C MET A 1 -17.77 -9.89 5.45
N ALA A 2 -16.71 -10.69 5.45
CA ALA A 2 -15.38 -10.23 5.00
C ALA A 2 -15.41 -10.08 3.47
N ILE A 3 -14.86 -9.01 2.95
CA ILE A 3 -14.67 -8.80 1.50
C ILE A 3 -13.42 -9.58 1.10
N THR A 4 -13.57 -10.44 0.09
CA THR A 4 -12.49 -11.30 -0.43
C THR A 4 -12.14 -10.94 -1.87
N LEU A 5 -11.00 -11.46 -2.35
CA LEU A 5 -10.60 -11.32 -3.75
C LEU A 5 -11.71 -11.82 -4.71
N GLN A 6 -12.33 -12.96 -4.40
CA GLN A 6 -13.45 -13.47 -5.20
C GLN A 6 -14.63 -12.51 -5.28
N THR A 7 -14.98 -11.85 -4.15
CA THR A 7 -16.03 -10.83 -4.14
C THR A 7 -15.70 -9.67 -5.07
N MET A 8 -14.44 -9.23 -5.08
CA MET A 8 -13.99 -8.12 -5.94
C MET A 8 -13.96 -8.52 -7.43
N ILE A 9 -13.56 -9.75 -7.75
CA ILE A 9 -13.59 -10.28 -9.11
C ILE A 9 -15.03 -10.31 -9.62
N THR A 10 -15.96 -10.86 -8.83
CA THR A 10 -17.38 -10.95 -9.20
C THR A 10 -17.98 -9.56 -9.44
N GLU A 11 -17.77 -8.63 -8.54
CA GLU A 11 -18.24 -7.24 -8.70
C GLU A 11 -17.64 -6.56 -9.94
N THR A 12 -16.36 -6.81 -10.21
CA THR A 12 -15.71 -6.27 -11.42
C THR A 12 -16.28 -6.90 -12.69
N ALA A 13 -16.54 -8.21 -12.68
CA ALA A 13 -17.19 -8.90 -13.79
C ALA A 13 -18.56 -8.30 -14.12
N ASP A 14 -19.35 -7.96 -13.10
CA ASP A 14 -20.62 -7.24 -13.27
C ASP A 14 -20.44 -5.86 -13.92
N TYR A 15 -19.41 -5.10 -13.54
CA TYR A 15 -19.13 -3.80 -14.15
C TYR A 15 -18.73 -3.90 -15.62
N ILE A 16 -18.00 -4.93 -15.99
CA ILE A 16 -17.59 -5.17 -17.37
C ILE A 16 -18.60 -6.00 -18.16
N LYS A 17 -19.64 -6.52 -17.50
CA LYS A 17 -20.65 -7.42 -18.07
C LYS A 17 -20.01 -8.67 -18.70
N ALA A 18 -19.00 -9.22 -18.03
CA ALA A 18 -18.42 -10.50 -18.37
C ALA A 18 -19.25 -11.61 -17.75
N ASP A 19 -19.52 -12.64 -18.52
CA ASP A 19 -20.10 -13.87 -17.98
C ASP A 19 -18.98 -14.67 -17.28
N THR A 20 -19.16 -14.95 -15.99
CA THR A 20 -18.17 -15.67 -15.20
C THR A 20 -18.17 -17.18 -15.51
N ASP A 21 -19.18 -17.64 -16.21
CA ASP A 21 -19.33 -19.06 -16.63
C ASP A 21 -18.78 -19.30 -18.06
N ASP A 22 -18.24 -18.27 -18.73
CA ASP A 22 -17.62 -18.37 -20.04
C ASP A 22 -16.24 -19.07 -19.95
N ASP A 23 -15.96 -19.97 -20.85
CA ASP A 23 -14.68 -20.71 -20.93
C ASP A 23 -13.47 -19.77 -21.06
N ASP A 24 -13.64 -18.58 -21.64
CA ASP A 24 -12.60 -17.55 -21.75
C ASP A 24 -12.44 -16.70 -20.48
N PHE A 25 -13.30 -16.85 -19.47
CA PHE A 25 -13.27 -16.01 -18.28
C PHE A 25 -11.97 -16.20 -17.47
N SER A 26 -11.34 -17.36 -17.50
CA SER A 26 -10.07 -17.61 -16.79
C SER A 26 -8.96 -16.64 -17.20
N ALA A 27 -8.87 -16.30 -18.49
CA ALA A 27 -7.89 -15.32 -18.99
C ALA A 27 -8.26 -13.89 -18.58
N VAL A 28 -9.55 -13.58 -18.49
CA VAL A 28 -10.06 -12.30 -17.97
C VAL A 28 -9.78 -12.20 -16.48
N GLU A 29 -10.09 -13.25 -15.71
CA GLU A 29 -9.88 -13.30 -14.26
C GLU A 29 -8.43 -13.03 -13.86
N ALA A 30 -7.46 -13.68 -14.51
CA ALA A 30 -6.03 -13.42 -14.24
C ALA A 30 -5.65 -11.94 -14.43
N ARG A 31 -6.22 -11.28 -15.45
CA ARG A 31 -6.02 -9.84 -15.70
C ARG A 31 -6.69 -8.97 -14.64
N LEU A 32 -7.90 -9.35 -14.19
CA LEU A 32 -8.60 -8.65 -13.11
C LEU A 32 -7.82 -8.75 -11.79
N ILE A 33 -7.30 -9.92 -11.45
CA ILE A 33 -6.44 -10.11 -10.25
C ILE A 33 -5.21 -9.20 -10.33
N SER A 34 -4.53 -9.16 -11.47
CA SER A 34 -3.38 -8.29 -11.67
C SER A 34 -3.74 -6.81 -11.50
N ALA A 35 -4.85 -6.36 -12.10
CA ALA A 35 -5.31 -4.99 -12.01
C ALA A 35 -5.79 -4.61 -10.60
N ILE A 36 -6.42 -5.53 -9.86
CA ILE A 36 -6.82 -5.35 -8.47
C ILE A 36 -5.56 -5.15 -7.60
N ASN A 37 -4.51 -5.95 -7.79
CA ASN A 37 -3.26 -5.79 -7.06
C ASN A 37 -2.51 -4.49 -7.43
N GLU A 38 -2.55 -4.07 -8.69
CA GLU A 38 -2.02 -2.77 -9.11
C GLU A 38 -2.77 -1.62 -8.42
N ALA A 39 -4.09 -1.66 -8.39
CA ALA A 39 -4.92 -0.67 -7.68
C ALA A 39 -4.61 -0.62 -6.18
N LYS A 40 -4.46 -1.80 -5.56
CA LYS A 40 -4.06 -1.94 -4.15
C LYS A 40 -2.74 -1.20 -3.89
N ASN A 41 -1.74 -1.42 -4.73
CA ASN A 41 -0.44 -0.77 -4.59
C ASN A 41 -0.55 0.76 -4.75
N ILE A 42 -1.32 1.24 -5.73
CA ILE A 42 -1.58 2.67 -5.94
C ILE A 42 -2.25 3.30 -4.71
N ILE A 43 -3.28 2.64 -4.16
CA ILE A 43 -3.98 3.13 -2.97
C ILE A 43 -3.04 3.15 -1.76
N ALA A 44 -2.29 2.07 -1.52
CA ALA A 44 -1.33 1.99 -0.41
C ALA A 44 -0.30 3.13 -0.45
N GLN A 45 0.28 3.38 -1.62
CA GLN A 45 1.25 4.46 -1.83
C GLN A 45 0.62 5.86 -1.64
N ARG A 46 -0.59 6.07 -2.14
CA ARG A 46 -1.27 7.37 -2.04
C ARG A 46 -1.82 7.67 -0.66
N THR A 47 -2.25 6.65 0.09
CA THR A 47 -2.77 6.80 1.46
C THR A 47 -1.70 6.69 2.53
N ARG A 48 -0.48 6.25 2.16
CA ARG A 48 0.64 6.02 3.08
C ARG A 48 0.23 5.18 4.27
N LEU A 49 -0.10 3.92 4.00
CA LEU A 49 -0.46 2.98 5.07
C LEU A 49 0.72 2.82 6.03
N THR A 50 0.50 3.13 7.29
CA THR A 50 1.51 2.95 8.34
C THR A 50 1.14 1.82 9.28
N THR A 51 2.15 1.21 9.85
CA THR A 51 2.05 0.25 10.95
C THR A 51 3.18 0.50 11.93
N SER A 52 3.01 0.02 13.16
CA SER A 52 4.05 0.11 14.19
C SER A 52 4.24 -1.25 14.81
N GLU A 53 5.50 -1.64 15.01
CA GLU A 53 5.87 -2.85 15.71
C GLU A 53 7.17 -2.67 16.49
N ASN A 54 7.39 -3.54 17.47
CA ASN A 54 8.61 -3.52 18.28
C ASN A 54 9.66 -4.43 17.65
N VAL A 55 10.86 -3.91 17.48
CA VAL A 55 12.01 -4.64 16.91
C VAL A 55 13.17 -4.57 17.88
N THR A 56 13.84 -5.70 18.12
CA THR A 56 15.07 -5.75 18.92
C THR A 56 16.26 -5.52 18.00
N LEU A 57 17.11 -4.55 18.37
CA LEU A 57 18.33 -4.23 17.65
C LEU A 57 19.35 -5.37 17.81
N ASP A 58 20.20 -5.53 16.82
CA ASP A 58 21.34 -6.45 16.89
C ASP A 58 22.53 -5.86 17.69
N ASN A 59 23.65 -6.60 17.72
CA ASN A 59 24.88 -6.15 18.40
C ASN A 59 25.52 -4.88 17.78
N ASN A 60 25.10 -4.50 16.58
CA ASN A 60 25.58 -3.31 15.87
C ASN A 60 24.59 -2.14 15.94
N SER A 61 23.56 -2.22 16.80
CA SER A 61 22.49 -1.23 16.90
C SER A 61 21.70 -1.03 15.61
N CYS A 62 21.48 -2.11 14.84
CA CYS A 62 20.68 -2.06 13.62
C CYS A 62 19.67 -3.21 13.55
N PHE A 63 18.75 -3.11 12.60
CA PHE A 63 17.86 -4.22 12.22
C PHE A 63 17.64 -4.23 10.72
N GLY A 64 17.39 -5.44 10.18
CA GLY A 64 17.03 -5.61 8.78
C GLY A 64 15.57 -5.31 8.51
N VAL A 65 15.23 -4.67 7.40
CA VAL A 65 13.84 -4.46 6.98
C VAL A 65 13.09 -5.79 6.78
N SER A 66 13.80 -6.89 6.56
CA SER A 66 13.25 -8.25 6.47
C SER A 66 12.76 -8.81 7.82
N ALA A 67 13.12 -8.19 8.94
CA ALA A 67 12.61 -8.54 10.27
C ALA A 67 11.21 -7.97 10.54
N LEU A 68 10.75 -7.04 9.68
CA LEU A 68 9.43 -6.43 9.81
C LEU A 68 8.35 -7.40 9.30
N THR A 69 7.20 -7.38 9.98
CA THR A 69 6.09 -8.31 9.68
C THR A 69 5.38 -7.99 8.36
N LYS A 70 5.37 -6.72 7.96
CA LYS A 70 4.74 -6.29 6.71
C LYS A 70 5.79 -5.81 5.71
N PRO A 71 5.51 -5.96 4.40
CA PRO A 71 6.44 -5.50 3.36
C PRO A 71 6.77 -4.02 3.51
N PHE A 72 8.01 -3.72 3.84
CA PHE A 72 8.52 -2.37 4.07
C PHE A 72 8.51 -1.53 2.79
N TRP A 73 8.02 -0.30 2.90
CA TRP A 73 8.03 0.69 1.83
C TRP A 73 8.89 1.91 2.19
N GLY A 74 8.78 2.40 3.42
CA GLY A 74 9.56 3.53 3.88
C GLY A 74 9.47 3.73 5.38
N LEU A 75 10.54 4.22 5.98
CA LEU A 75 10.60 4.48 7.41
C LEU A 75 9.87 5.79 7.75
N VAL A 76 9.04 5.76 8.79
CA VAL A 76 8.36 6.95 9.33
C VAL A 76 9.08 7.45 10.58
N SER A 77 9.24 6.59 11.57
CA SER A 77 9.94 6.93 12.81
C SER A 77 10.45 5.69 13.54
N VAL A 78 11.50 5.87 14.32
CA VAL A 78 11.95 4.89 15.31
C VAL A 78 11.97 5.58 16.66
N LYS A 79 11.40 4.93 17.67
CA LYS A 79 11.33 5.46 19.04
C LYS A 79 11.94 4.49 20.03
N TYR A 80 12.73 5.01 20.94
CA TYR A 80 13.23 4.29 22.10
C TYR A 80 12.77 5.00 23.35
N SER A 81 12.10 4.27 24.26
CA SER A 81 11.37 4.88 25.37
C SER A 81 10.37 5.93 24.83
N ASP A 82 10.46 7.18 25.25
CA ASP A 82 9.58 8.27 24.78
C ASP A 82 10.26 9.22 23.76
N GLY A 83 11.48 8.88 23.30
CA GLY A 83 12.28 9.72 22.43
C GLY A 83 12.40 9.18 20.99
N ASP A 84 12.48 10.10 20.03
CA ASP A 84 12.81 9.77 18.64
C ASP A 84 14.29 9.37 18.54
N VAL A 85 14.58 8.31 17.80
CA VAL A 85 15.94 7.81 17.54
C VAL A 85 16.39 8.28 16.16
N TYR A 86 17.62 8.79 16.08
CA TYR A 86 18.23 9.07 14.77
C TYR A 86 18.53 7.77 14.06
N THR A 87 18.12 7.70 12.79
CA THR A 87 18.29 6.52 11.96
C THR A 87 18.95 6.86 10.64
N SER A 88 19.68 5.88 10.10
CA SER A 88 20.14 5.88 8.70
C SER A 88 19.80 4.55 8.07
N GLU A 89 19.36 4.57 6.80
CA GLU A 89 19.05 3.37 6.03
C GLU A 89 20.15 3.12 5.00
N GLN A 90 20.71 1.92 5.01
CA GLN A 90 21.71 1.49 4.03
C GLN A 90 21.60 -0.02 3.77
N ASN A 91 21.48 -0.40 2.50
CA ASN A 91 21.46 -1.80 2.07
C ASN A 91 20.39 -2.67 2.76
N GLY A 92 19.19 -2.11 3.03
CA GLY A 92 18.12 -2.82 3.72
C GLY A 92 18.33 -3.02 5.22
N LEU A 93 19.33 -2.34 5.80
CA LEU A 93 19.56 -2.21 7.23
C LEU A 93 19.19 -0.81 7.70
N ILE A 94 18.53 -0.74 8.85
CA ILE A 94 18.20 0.51 9.54
C ILE A 94 19.09 0.58 10.78
N TRP A 95 20.02 1.53 10.77
CA TRP A 95 20.94 1.82 11.86
C TRP A 95 20.29 2.82 12.80
N CYS A 96 20.39 2.56 14.11
CA CYS A 96 19.77 3.36 15.15
C CYS A 96 20.83 3.91 16.10
N ASN A 97 20.70 5.17 16.50
CA ASN A 97 21.52 5.71 17.60
C ASN A 97 20.88 5.34 18.96
N ALA A 98 20.83 4.03 19.22
CA ALA A 98 20.37 3.42 20.46
C ALA A 98 21.34 2.30 20.85
N SER A 99 21.30 1.86 22.11
CA SER A 99 22.20 0.80 22.56
C SER A 99 21.90 -0.53 21.85
N PRO A 100 22.92 -1.39 21.62
CA PRO A 100 22.72 -2.72 21.10
C PRO A 100 21.74 -3.53 21.96
N LEU A 101 21.01 -4.46 21.32
CA LEU A 101 20.06 -5.37 21.95
C LEU A 101 18.84 -4.71 22.62
N GLU A 102 18.68 -3.41 22.50
CA GLU A 102 17.48 -2.72 22.95
C GLU A 102 16.31 -2.93 21.98
N THR A 103 15.09 -2.84 22.54
CA THR A 103 13.88 -2.90 21.76
C THR A 103 13.39 -1.51 21.43
N VAL A 104 13.19 -1.24 20.15
CA VAL A 104 12.70 0.04 19.61
C VAL A 104 11.33 -0.14 18.99
N ALA A 105 10.47 0.89 19.09
CA ALA A 105 9.21 0.93 18.37
C ALA A 105 9.45 1.54 16.98
N VAL A 106 9.18 0.78 15.94
CA VAL A 106 9.39 1.16 14.54
C VAL A 106 8.04 1.45 13.90
N GLU A 107 7.85 2.67 13.41
CA GLU A 107 6.70 3.05 12.58
C GLU A 107 7.16 3.17 11.13
N TYR A 108 6.50 2.45 10.22
CA TYR A 108 6.88 2.42 8.81
C TYR A 108 5.68 2.34 7.89
N GLU A 109 5.88 2.83 6.67
CA GLU A 109 4.94 2.69 5.57
C GLU A 109 5.09 1.28 4.95
N TYR A 110 3.98 0.66 4.58
CA TYR A 110 3.99 -0.66 3.99
C TYR A 110 3.03 -0.78 2.80
N ILE A 111 3.33 -1.71 1.89
CA ILE A 111 2.42 -2.13 0.82
C ILE A 111 1.89 -3.51 1.19
N PRO A 112 0.57 -3.71 1.26
CA PRO A 112 0.00 -5.04 1.53
C PRO A 112 0.46 -6.08 0.50
N ALA A 113 0.65 -7.31 0.94
CA ALA A 113 0.98 -8.43 0.06
C ALA A 113 -0.05 -8.59 -1.08
N ASP A 114 0.36 -9.18 -2.19
CA ASP A 114 -0.55 -9.43 -3.30
C ASP A 114 -1.59 -10.49 -2.93
N MET A 115 -2.81 -10.22 -3.34
CA MET A 115 -3.91 -11.16 -3.23
C MET A 115 -3.84 -12.12 -4.40
N THR A 116 -3.76 -13.42 -4.12
CA THR A 116 -3.62 -14.48 -5.13
C THR A 116 -4.68 -15.57 -5.00
N ALA A 117 -5.12 -15.84 -3.78
CA ALA A 117 -6.18 -16.82 -3.50
C ALA A 117 -7.55 -16.15 -3.45
N ALA A 118 -8.57 -16.84 -3.95
CA ALA A 118 -9.96 -16.36 -3.95
C ALA A 118 -10.46 -15.93 -2.55
N THR A 119 -9.90 -16.54 -1.50
CA THR A 119 -10.23 -16.28 -0.08
C THR A 119 -9.44 -15.15 0.53
N ASP A 120 -8.44 -14.58 -0.17
CA ASP A 120 -7.62 -13.49 0.36
C ASP A 120 -8.50 -12.29 0.70
N ALA A 121 -8.33 -11.80 1.93
CA ALA A 121 -9.16 -10.73 2.46
C ALA A 121 -8.69 -9.36 1.95
N TYR A 122 -9.66 -8.45 1.78
CA TYR A 122 -9.39 -7.05 1.48
C TYR A 122 -8.44 -6.43 2.53
N PRO A 123 -7.29 -5.85 2.13
CA PRO A 123 -6.20 -5.53 3.06
C PRO A 123 -6.29 -4.15 3.70
N PHE A 124 -7.28 -3.32 3.35
CA PHE A 124 -7.40 -1.96 3.85
C PHE A 124 -8.45 -1.85 4.96
N PRO A 125 -8.40 -0.81 5.81
CA PRO A 125 -9.45 -0.53 6.78
C PRO A 125 -10.78 -0.17 6.09
N ALA A 126 -11.88 -0.33 6.81
CA ALA A 126 -13.23 -0.10 6.29
C ALA A 126 -13.49 1.34 5.79
N SER A 127 -12.64 2.30 6.17
CA SER A 127 -12.67 3.67 5.67
C SER A 127 -12.25 3.80 4.21
N VAL A 128 -11.54 2.81 3.68
CA VAL A 128 -11.16 2.73 2.26
C VAL A 128 -12.14 1.80 1.56
N SER A 129 -12.86 2.30 0.57
CA SER A 129 -13.83 1.47 -0.16
C SER A 129 -13.13 0.44 -1.04
N TRP A 130 -13.44 -0.84 -0.85
CA TRP A 130 -12.94 -1.94 -1.68
C TRP A 130 -13.36 -1.82 -3.16
N ARG A 131 -14.47 -1.14 -3.44
CA ARG A 131 -14.95 -0.88 -4.81
C ARG A 131 -13.96 -0.06 -5.65
N LEU A 132 -13.09 0.71 -5.01
CA LEU A 132 -12.03 1.42 -5.73
C LEU A 132 -11.13 0.45 -6.50
N LEU A 133 -10.82 -0.72 -5.92
CA LEU A 133 -10.04 -1.75 -6.62
C LEU A 133 -10.79 -2.25 -7.86
N CYS A 134 -12.10 -2.46 -7.73
CA CYS A 134 -12.95 -2.91 -8.83
C CYS A 134 -13.07 -1.86 -9.95
N TYR A 135 -13.17 -0.58 -9.61
CA TYR A 135 -13.22 0.51 -10.60
C TYR A 135 -11.94 0.58 -11.43
N TYR A 136 -10.79 0.46 -10.77
CA TYR A 136 -9.52 0.42 -11.49
C TYR A 136 -9.41 -0.80 -12.39
N ALA A 137 -9.78 -1.97 -11.90
CA ALA A 137 -9.74 -3.21 -12.68
C ALA A 137 -10.67 -3.15 -13.91
N ALA A 138 -11.87 -2.58 -13.75
CA ALA A 138 -12.79 -2.35 -14.88
C ALA A 138 -12.20 -1.35 -15.89
N ALA A 139 -11.54 -0.27 -15.42
CA ALA A 139 -10.87 0.67 -16.31
C ALA A 139 -9.77 -0.01 -17.12
N ARG A 140 -8.91 -0.82 -16.49
CA ARG A 140 -7.82 -1.57 -17.14
C ARG A 140 -8.35 -2.57 -18.17
N TYR A 141 -9.45 -3.25 -17.86
CA TYR A 141 -10.11 -4.16 -18.80
C TYR A 141 -10.53 -3.43 -20.08
N TYR A 142 -11.20 -2.27 -19.98
CA TYR A 142 -11.63 -1.50 -21.13
C TYR A 142 -10.48 -0.83 -21.90
N GLU A 143 -9.39 -0.48 -21.21
CA GLU A 143 -8.17 0.03 -21.84
C GLU A 143 -7.59 -1.00 -22.84
N ILE A 144 -7.54 -2.27 -22.43
CA ILE A 144 -7.03 -3.37 -23.27
C ILE A 144 -7.94 -3.64 -24.48
N LYS A 145 -9.27 -3.50 -24.32
CA LYS A 145 -10.22 -3.69 -25.43
C LYS A 145 -10.05 -2.67 -26.57
N GLY A 146 -9.62 -1.44 -26.30
CA GLY A 146 -9.18 -0.45 -27.28
C GLY A 146 -10.20 0.05 -28.29
N THR A 147 -11.49 -0.32 -28.20
CA THR A 147 -12.56 0.20 -29.08
C THR A 147 -13.02 1.58 -28.61
N SER A 148 -13.59 2.40 -29.51
CA SER A 148 -14.08 3.75 -29.13
C SER A 148 -15.05 3.72 -27.94
N THR A 149 -16.01 2.79 -27.94
CA THR A 149 -16.97 2.63 -26.85
C THR A 149 -16.30 2.16 -25.54
N SER A 150 -15.25 1.33 -25.63
CA SER A 150 -14.49 0.91 -24.45
C SER A 150 -13.65 2.05 -23.85
N LEU A 151 -13.14 2.96 -24.66
CA LEU A 151 -12.39 4.12 -24.18
C LEU A 151 -13.25 5.06 -23.32
N ASP A 152 -14.52 5.25 -23.66
CA ASP A 152 -15.43 6.06 -22.83
C ASP A 152 -15.73 5.37 -21.49
N LYS A 153 -15.95 4.06 -21.50
CA LYS A 153 -16.13 3.26 -20.28
C LYS A 153 -14.85 3.26 -19.43
N MET A 154 -13.68 3.14 -20.06
CA MET A 154 -12.38 3.26 -19.38
C MET A 154 -12.25 4.60 -18.67
N ARG A 155 -12.56 5.72 -19.35
CA ARG A 155 -12.50 7.05 -18.77
C ARG A 155 -13.46 7.20 -17.59
N TYR A 156 -14.67 6.66 -17.70
CA TYR A 156 -15.66 6.68 -16.61
C TYR A 156 -15.11 5.98 -15.36
N TRP A 157 -14.69 4.71 -15.47
CA TRP A 157 -14.20 3.94 -14.33
C TRP A 157 -12.89 4.51 -13.75
N LYS A 158 -12.00 5.02 -14.60
CA LYS A 158 -10.79 5.69 -14.15
C LYS A 158 -11.10 6.95 -13.35
N ASN A 159 -12.09 7.72 -13.77
CA ASN A 159 -12.54 8.91 -13.04
C ASN A 159 -13.15 8.55 -11.68
N GLU A 160 -13.97 7.50 -11.60
CA GLU A 160 -14.52 7.00 -10.33
C GLU A 160 -13.40 6.58 -9.37
N PHE A 161 -12.40 5.85 -9.86
CA PHE A 161 -11.22 5.49 -9.08
C PHE A 161 -10.45 6.72 -8.57
N GLU A 162 -10.06 7.63 -9.46
CA GLU A 162 -9.29 8.82 -9.08
C GLU A 162 -10.06 9.73 -8.11
N THR A 163 -11.36 9.91 -8.31
CA THR A 163 -12.22 10.67 -7.40
C THR A 163 -12.24 10.03 -6.01
N GLY A 164 -12.44 8.73 -5.94
CA GLY A 164 -12.43 8.01 -4.67
C GLY A 164 -11.08 8.06 -3.95
N VAL A 165 -9.97 7.85 -4.67
CA VAL A 165 -8.62 7.93 -4.08
C VAL A 165 -8.27 9.35 -3.63
N ASN A 166 -8.68 10.37 -4.38
CA ASN A 166 -8.47 11.77 -3.97
C ASN A 166 -9.28 12.14 -2.72
N ALA A 167 -10.48 11.59 -2.55
CA ALA A 167 -11.26 11.77 -1.32
C ALA A 167 -10.54 11.20 -0.08
N LEU A 168 -9.78 10.09 -0.22
CA LEU A 168 -8.99 9.52 0.87
C LEU A 168 -7.88 10.47 1.34
N LYS A 169 -7.24 11.22 0.42
CA LYS A 169 -6.20 12.20 0.76
C LYS A 169 -6.71 13.39 1.59
N GLY A 170 -7.96 13.78 1.40
CA GLY A 170 -8.60 14.89 2.14
C GLY A 170 -8.81 14.58 3.62
N GLY A 171 -8.93 13.30 3.99
CA GLY A 171 -9.09 12.83 5.38
C GLY A 171 -7.79 12.75 6.18
N SER A 172 -6.66 12.60 5.51
CA SER A 172 -5.33 12.48 6.13
C SER A 172 -4.69 13.86 6.30
N LYS A 173 -5.23 14.69 7.17
CA LYS A 173 -4.49 15.81 7.78
C LYS A 173 -3.53 15.28 8.85
N MET A 174 -2.76 14.26 8.57
CA MET A 174 -1.58 13.98 9.38
C MET A 174 -0.58 15.10 9.12
N ALA A 175 -0.36 15.88 10.17
CA ALA A 175 0.64 16.92 10.21
C ALA A 175 1.95 16.36 9.65
N ARG A 176 2.38 16.89 8.51
CA ARG A 176 3.73 16.69 7.99
C ARG A 176 4.69 17.24 9.04
N ARG A 177 5.12 16.44 9.98
CA ARG A 177 6.36 16.72 10.69
C ARG A 177 7.48 16.56 9.68
N ARG A 178 7.83 17.67 9.04
CA ARG A 178 9.12 17.79 8.36
C ARG A 178 10.17 17.56 9.44
N ILE A 179 10.89 16.45 9.34
CA ILE A 179 12.16 16.31 10.03
C ILE A 179 13.06 17.39 9.41
N LYS A 180 13.21 18.51 10.09
CA LYS A 180 14.27 19.47 9.78
C LYS A 180 15.56 18.77 10.21
N ALA A 181 16.33 18.29 9.25
CA ALA A 181 17.73 17.97 9.49
C ALA A 181 18.42 19.30 9.87
N THR A 182 18.56 19.54 11.16
CA THR A 182 19.40 20.63 11.66
C THR A 182 20.82 20.08 11.66
N TYR A 183 21.54 20.32 10.57
CA TYR A 183 23.00 20.20 10.56
C TYR A 183 23.55 21.34 11.42
N ASN A 184 23.85 21.05 12.67
CA ASN A 184 24.76 21.88 13.44
C ASN A 184 26.19 21.49 13.02
N TYR A 185 26.76 22.24 12.10
CA TYR A 185 28.21 22.32 11.98
C TYR A 185 28.69 23.00 13.27
N GLY A 186 29.20 22.21 14.22
CA GLY A 186 29.95 22.71 15.35
C GLY A 186 31.26 23.23 14.81
N ASP A 187 31.50 24.50 15.10
CA ASP A 187 32.78 25.17 14.86
C ASP A 187 33.88 24.37 15.53
N CYS A 188 34.83 23.88 14.74
CA CYS A 188 36.13 23.43 15.20
C CYS A 188 37.00 24.69 15.29
N GLU A 189 37.25 25.20 16.47
CA GLU A 189 38.47 25.94 16.83
C GLU A 189 39.51 25.00 17.40
#